data_d30837c9e42cce5fa013ff0e5638eb9c
#
_entry.id   d30837c9e42cce5fa013ff0e5638eb9c
#
_cell.length_a   1.000
_cell.length_b   1.000
_cell.length_c   1.000
_cell.angle_alpha   90.00
_cell.angle_beta   90.00
_cell.angle_gamma   90.00
#
_symmetry.space_group_name_H-M   'P 1'
#
loop_
_entity.id
_entity.type
_entity.pdbx_description
1 polymer ?
#
loop_
_entity_poly.entity_id
_entity_poly.type
_entity_poly.pdbx_seq_one_letter_code
_entity_poly.pdbx_strand_id
1 'polypeptide(L)'
;YLKSQDVKVSYINSYDNESNILTLLDTVKSKGFNLIEIYDPVDYLLNRRIKRKCNEHNIDLLVHDSPQFLNSNEDLEDFFKESKKKFFQTSFYKSERKRRSILIDSDGRPEGGEWTYDILNRKKYPKGEIPPKIDIPKENKYIKDSQSYTDENFKENYGKMGLFNYPVTFDESEKWFNDFLENRFMMFGDYEDAIVKEEITLNHSILSPLMNVGLLSPRHVINKSIDFSKKNNIPINSTEGFVRQIIGWREFIRGIYTAKGSYER
;
A
#
# COMPACT_ATOMS: atom_id res chain seq x y z
N TYR A 1 -7.52 -9.81 15.74
CA TYR A 1 -8.67 -9.49 14.87
C TYR A 1 -9.34 -10.76 14.35
N LEU A 2 -8.70 -11.60 13.52
CA LEU A 2 -9.35 -12.79 12.94
C LEU A 2 -9.94 -13.72 14.01
N LYS A 3 -9.23 -13.95 15.12
CA LYS A 3 -9.74 -14.74 16.25
C LYS A 3 -10.99 -14.11 16.89
N SER A 4 -11.11 -12.78 16.92
CA SER A 4 -12.31 -12.11 17.44
C SER A 4 -13.50 -12.16 16.47
N GLN A 5 -13.29 -12.68 15.24
CA GLN A 5 -14.31 -12.98 14.24
C GLN A 5 -14.57 -14.48 14.11
N ASP A 6 -14.24 -15.26 15.13
CA ASP A 6 -14.39 -16.73 15.19
C ASP A 6 -13.67 -17.49 14.07
N VAL A 7 -12.64 -16.87 13.45
CA VAL A 7 -11.79 -17.55 12.47
C VAL A 7 -10.74 -18.37 13.18
N LYS A 8 -10.63 -19.67 12.82
CA LYS A 8 -9.55 -20.53 13.32
C LYS A 8 -8.22 -20.09 12.73
N VAL A 9 -7.33 -19.58 13.58
CA VAL A 9 -6.02 -19.06 13.17
C VAL A 9 -4.88 -19.81 13.87
N SER A 10 -3.94 -20.33 13.07
CA SER A 10 -2.62 -20.76 13.54
C SER A 10 -1.61 -19.67 13.19
N TYR A 11 -0.92 -19.16 14.21
CA TYR A 11 0.10 -18.13 14.04
C TYR A 11 1.48 -18.77 14.13
N ILE A 12 2.35 -18.41 13.19
CA ILE A 12 3.75 -18.87 13.14
C ILE A 12 4.62 -17.62 13.39
N ASN A 13 5.47 -17.72 14.41
CA ASN A 13 6.38 -16.62 14.72
C ASN A 13 7.59 -16.62 13.77
N SER A 14 8.24 -15.47 13.63
CA SER A 14 9.40 -15.30 12.75
C SER A 14 10.62 -16.19 13.13
N TYR A 15 10.69 -16.63 14.38
CA TYR A 15 11.74 -17.52 14.88
C TYR A 15 11.38 -19.02 14.82
N ASP A 16 10.14 -19.37 14.45
CA ASP A 16 9.74 -20.76 14.24
C ASP A 16 10.31 -21.28 12.91
N ASN A 17 10.66 -22.56 12.82
CA ASN A 17 11.18 -23.15 11.59
C ASN A 17 10.20 -23.01 10.42
N GLU A 18 8.91 -23.09 10.68
CA GLU A 18 7.82 -22.93 9.71
C GLU A 18 7.69 -21.47 9.21
N SER A 19 8.41 -20.51 9.77
CA SER A 19 8.49 -19.15 9.20
C SER A 19 9.14 -19.16 7.80
N ASN A 20 9.96 -20.15 7.52
CA ASN A 20 10.41 -20.45 6.16
C ASN A 20 9.28 -21.13 5.37
N ILE A 21 8.86 -20.50 4.28
CA ILE A 21 7.75 -21.00 3.44
C ILE A 21 7.97 -22.44 2.95
N LEU A 22 9.20 -22.86 2.69
CA LEU A 22 9.48 -24.23 2.24
C LEU A 22 9.21 -25.24 3.34
N THR A 23 9.65 -24.97 4.57
CA THR A 23 9.39 -25.80 5.75
C THR A 23 7.88 -25.81 6.10
N LEU A 24 7.22 -24.65 5.99
CA LEU A 24 5.78 -24.58 6.19
C LEU A 24 5.03 -25.49 5.24
N LEU A 25 5.39 -25.52 3.96
CA LEU A 25 4.74 -26.37 2.96
C LEU A 25 5.01 -27.86 3.19
N ASP A 26 6.20 -28.24 3.70
CA ASP A 26 6.48 -29.60 4.16
C ASP A 26 5.55 -30.01 5.34
N THR A 27 5.39 -29.11 6.31
CA THR A 27 4.48 -29.31 7.46
C THR A 27 3.03 -29.42 7.01
N VAL A 28 2.58 -28.57 6.08
CA VAL A 28 1.22 -28.62 5.53
C VAL A 28 0.96 -29.95 4.84
N LYS A 29 1.91 -30.43 4.04
CA LYS A 29 1.80 -31.74 3.37
C LYS A 29 1.77 -32.89 4.37
N SER A 30 2.62 -32.87 5.39
CA SER A 30 2.66 -33.93 6.42
C SER A 30 1.35 -34.03 7.22
N LYS A 31 0.61 -32.93 7.33
CA LYS A 31 -0.73 -32.88 7.94
C LYS A 31 -1.86 -33.33 7.01
N GLY A 32 -1.53 -33.77 5.80
CA GLY A 32 -2.50 -34.32 4.83
C GLY A 32 -3.27 -33.30 4.01
N PHE A 33 -2.88 -32.03 4.01
CA PHE A 33 -3.52 -31.03 3.15
C PHE A 33 -3.06 -31.21 1.69
N ASN A 34 -4.03 -31.15 0.76
CA ASN A 34 -3.81 -31.29 -0.68
C ASN A 34 -4.18 -30.03 -1.46
N LEU A 35 -4.75 -29.04 -0.80
CA LEU A 35 -5.09 -27.72 -1.36
C LEU A 35 -4.58 -26.62 -0.45
N ILE A 36 -3.98 -25.61 -1.05
CA ILE A 36 -3.57 -24.38 -0.37
C ILE A 36 -4.16 -23.20 -1.15
N GLU A 37 -4.77 -22.28 -0.44
CA GLU A 37 -5.23 -21.02 -0.97
C GLU A 37 -4.38 -19.88 -0.41
N ILE A 38 -3.91 -19.01 -1.27
CA ILE A 38 -3.13 -17.84 -0.89
C ILE A 38 -3.60 -16.60 -1.64
N TYR A 39 -3.39 -15.43 -1.08
CA TYR A 39 -3.36 -14.20 -1.86
C TYR A 39 -2.03 -14.09 -2.61
N ASP A 40 -2.05 -13.50 -3.81
CA ASP A 40 -0.83 -13.22 -4.58
C ASP A 40 0.16 -12.43 -3.70
N PRO A 41 1.33 -12.99 -3.38
CA PRO A 41 2.32 -12.34 -2.51
C PRO A 41 2.98 -11.13 -3.19
N VAL A 42 2.79 -10.95 -4.50
CA VAL A 42 3.44 -9.91 -5.33
C VAL A 42 4.97 -9.90 -5.17
N ASP A 43 5.54 -11.02 -4.79
CA ASP A 43 6.97 -11.26 -4.67
C ASP A 43 7.41 -12.40 -5.59
N TYR A 44 8.30 -12.10 -6.54
CA TYR A 44 8.74 -13.06 -7.55
C TYR A 44 9.38 -14.30 -6.96
N LEU A 45 10.28 -14.14 -5.98
CA LEU A 45 11.01 -15.28 -5.39
C LEU A 45 10.09 -16.12 -4.51
N LEU A 46 9.25 -15.48 -3.72
CA LEU A 46 8.28 -16.16 -2.85
C LEU A 46 7.28 -16.95 -3.69
N ASN A 47 6.68 -16.33 -4.70
CA ASN A 47 5.75 -16.99 -5.61
C ASN A 47 6.39 -18.21 -6.31
N ARG A 48 7.61 -18.05 -6.81
CA ARG A 48 8.37 -19.15 -7.43
C ARG A 48 8.65 -20.30 -6.45
N ARG A 49 9.02 -19.99 -5.21
CA ARG A 49 9.27 -20.99 -4.16
C ARG A 49 8.00 -21.77 -3.80
N ILE A 50 6.88 -21.06 -3.61
CA ILE A 50 5.59 -21.67 -3.30
C ILE A 50 5.16 -22.60 -4.44
N LYS A 51 5.12 -22.11 -5.68
CA LYS A 51 4.72 -22.91 -6.85
C LYS A 51 5.57 -24.18 -6.99
N ARG A 52 6.90 -24.04 -6.90
CA ARG A 52 7.80 -25.18 -7.00
C ARG A 52 7.50 -26.21 -5.91
N LYS A 53 7.38 -25.77 -4.66
CA LYS A 53 7.18 -26.68 -3.51
C LYS A 53 5.81 -27.34 -3.54
N CYS A 54 4.76 -26.65 -3.95
CA CYS A 54 3.43 -27.23 -4.15
C CYS A 54 3.47 -28.33 -5.23
N ASN A 55 4.15 -28.07 -6.35
CA ASN A 55 4.32 -29.08 -7.41
C ASN A 55 5.08 -30.32 -6.93
N GLU A 56 6.20 -30.15 -6.18
CA GLU A 56 6.98 -31.25 -5.59
C GLU A 56 6.12 -32.14 -4.68
N HIS A 57 5.17 -31.57 -3.97
CA HIS A 57 4.31 -32.26 -3.02
C HIS A 57 2.94 -32.70 -3.59
N ASN A 58 2.64 -32.42 -4.85
CA ASN A 58 1.31 -32.60 -5.45
C ASN A 58 0.23 -31.94 -4.59
N ILE A 59 0.43 -30.67 -4.25
CA ILE A 59 -0.53 -29.81 -3.57
C ILE A 59 -1.13 -28.86 -4.60
N ASP A 60 -2.45 -28.84 -4.69
CA ASP A 60 -3.16 -27.85 -5.50
C ASP A 60 -3.00 -26.45 -4.91
N LEU A 61 -2.65 -25.48 -5.75
CA LEU A 61 -2.43 -24.08 -5.34
C LEU A 61 -3.44 -23.18 -6.01
N LEU A 62 -4.32 -22.57 -5.22
CA LEU A 62 -5.23 -21.52 -5.65
C LEU A 62 -4.68 -20.15 -5.22
N VAL A 63 -4.44 -19.28 -6.18
CA VAL A 63 -3.92 -17.92 -5.93
C VAL A 63 -5.02 -16.90 -6.19
N HIS A 64 -5.40 -16.16 -5.17
CA HIS A 64 -6.35 -15.06 -5.25
C HIS A 64 -5.63 -13.73 -5.49
N ASP A 65 -6.32 -12.77 -6.11
CA ASP A 65 -5.78 -11.42 -6.28
C ASP A 65 -5.50 -10.75 -4.94
N SER A 66 -4.38 -10.03 -4.88
CA SER A 66 -4.00 -9.33 -3.66
C SER A 66 -4.91 -8.13 -3.38
N PRO A 67 -5.58 -8.07 -2.21
CA PRO A 67 -6.39 -6.91 -1.84
C PRO A 67 -5.59 -5.64 -1.57
N GLN A 68 -4.25 -5.75 -1.52
CA GLN A 68 -3.34 -4.62 -1.36
C GLN A 68 -3.11 -3.83 -2.65
N PHE A 69 -3.70 -4.27 -3.76
CA PHE A 69 -3.67 -3.59 -5.05
C PHE A 69 -5.06 -3.52 -5.67
N LEU A 70 -5.23 -2.61 -6.61
CA LEU A 70 -6.49 -2.43 -7.32
C LEU A 70 -6.58 -3.27 -8.59
N ASN A 71 -5.43 -3.60 -9.16
CA ASN A 71 -5.29 -4.39 -10.36
C ASN A 71 -5.00 -5.84 -10.05
N SER A 72 -5.61 -6.77 -10.77
CA SER A 72 -5.14 -8.14 -10.88
C SER A 72 -3.87 -8.20 -11.74
N ASN A 73 -3.24 -9.37 -11.83
CA ASN A 73 -2.15 -9.56 -12.79
C ASN A 73 -2.66 -9.47 -14.23
N GLU A 74 -3.84 -10.01 -14.53
CA GLU A 74 -4.48 -9.94 -15.83
C GLU A 74 -4.76 -8.48 -16.27
N ASP A 75 -5.27 -7.65 -15.34
CA ASP A 75 -5.47 -6.21 -15.58
C ASP A 75 -4.20 -5.48 -16.03
N LEU A 76 -3.03 -5.94 -15.56
CA LEU A 76 -1.75 -5.29 -15.85
C LEU A 76 -1.12 -5.76 -17.18
N GLU A 77 -1.44 -6.97 -17.64
CA GLU A 77 -0.79 -7.60 -18.81
C GLU A 77 -0.89 -6.77 -20.07
N ASP A 78 -2.03 -6.14 -20.33
CA ASP A 78 -2.24 -5.32 -21.52
C ASP A 78 -1.36 -4.08 -21.57
N PHE A 79 -1.13 -3.44 -20.44
CA PHE A 79 -0.30 -2.24 -20.39
C PHE A 79 1.18 -2.57 -20.24
N PHE A 80 1.52 -3.58 -19.42
CA PHE A 80 2.89 -3.95 -19.05
C PHE A 80 3.41 -5.19 -19.81
N LYS A 81 3.25 -5.21 -21.13
CA LYS A 81 3.75 -6.30 -21.97
C LYS A 81 5.28 -6.41 -21.88
N GLU A 82 5.81 -7.62 -21.74
CA GLU A 82 7.27 -7.89 -21.69
C GLU A 82 8.02 -7.34 -22.90
N SER A 83 7.40 -7.38 -24.09
CA SER A 83 7.97 -6.87 -25.33
C SER A 83 8.12 -5.34 -25.37
N LYS A 84 7.45 -4.62 -24.46
CA LYS A 84 7.44 -3.16 -24.43
C LYS A 84 8.70 -2.64 -23.75
N LYS A 85 9.43 -1.75 -24.42
CA LYS A 85 10.70 -1.19 -23.93
C LYS A 85 10.55 -0.02 -22.96
N LYS A 86 9.45 0.73 -23.04
CA LYS A 86 9.22 1.93 -22.24
C LYS A 86 7.80 1.96 -21.72
N PHE A 87 7.64 2.36 -20.48
CA PHE A 87 6.35 2.56 -19.84
C PHE A 87 6.23 4.01 -19.37
N PHE A 88 5.07 4.61 -19.60
CA PHE A 88 4.81 6.01 -19.20
C PHE A 88 3.73 6.03 -18.14
N GLN A 89 4.08 6.49 -16.94
CA GLN A 89 3.19 6.55 -15.79
C GLN A 89 1.91 7.36 -16.09
N THR A 90 2.03 8.52 -16.72
CA THR A 90 0.87 9.35 -17.06
C THR A 90 -0.11 8.64 -18.00
N SER A 91 0.38 7.85 -18.97
CA SER A 91 -0.48 7.08 -19.88
C SER A 91 -1.20 5.96 -19.14
N PHE A 92 -0.52 5.25 -18.24
CA PHE A 92 -1.11 4.26 -17.37
C PHE A 92 -2.18 4.87 -16.46
N TYR A 93 -1.85 5.95 -15.78
CA TYR A 93 -2.76 6.66 -14.90
C TYR A 93 -4.05 7.10 -15.58
N LYS A 94 -3.95 7.66 -16.80
CA LYS A 94 -5.12 8.02 -17.62
C LYS A 94 -5.97 6.81 -17.95
N SER A 95 -5.38 5.68 -18.32
CA SER A 95 -6.12 4.44 -18.60
C SER A 95 -6.82 3.91 -17.35
N GLU A 96 -6.18 3.95 -16.20
CA GLU A 96 -6.76 3.51 -14.92
C GLU A 96 -7.92 4.40 -14.46
N ARG A 97 -7.80 5.72 -14.61
CA ARG A 97 -8.90 6.64 -14.32
C ARG A 97 -10.13 6.34 -15.18
N LYS A 98 -9.94 6.13 -16.49
CA LYS A 98 -11.04 5.79 -17.42
C LYS A 98 -11.66 4.45 -17.06
N ARG A 99 -10.84 3.41 -16.87
CA ARG A 99 -11.31 2.05 -16.58
C ARG A 99 -12.13 1.98 -15.29
N ARG A 100 -11.79 2.80 -14.30
CA ARG A 100 -12.42 2.79 -12.98
C ARG A 100 -13.46 3.91 -12.79
N SER A 101 -13.66 4.76 -13.80
CA SER A 101 -14.51 5.95 -13.71
C SER A 101 -14.17 6.85 -12.52
N ILE A 102 -12.86 7.01 -12.23
CA ILE A 102 -12.36 7.82 -11.10
C ILE A 102 -12.03 9.22 -11.57
N LEU A 103 -12.66 10.23 -10.97
CA LEU A 103 -12.55 11.65 -11.33
C LEU A 103 -12.82 11.87 -12.84
N ILE A 104 -13.83 11.19 -13.35
CA ILE A 104 -14.32 11.25 -14.74
C ILE A 104 -15.75 11.75 -14.70
N ASP A 105 -16.07 12.73 -15.55
CA ASP A 105 -17.42 13.25 -15.72
C ASP A 105 -18.30 12.32 -16.58
N SER A 106 -19.58 12.69 -16.77
CA SER A 106 -20.52 11.94 -17.58
C SER A 106 -20.13 11.81 -19.06
N ASP A 107 -19.30 12.72 -19.56
CA ASP A 107 -18.83 12.73 -20.95
C ASP A 107 -17.53 11.94 -21.16
N GLY A 108 -17.03 11.31 -20.09
CA GLY A 108 -15.77 10.56 -20.11
C GLY A 108 -14.51 11.45 -20.08
N ARG A 109 -14.67 12.72 -19.73
CA ARG A 109 -13.58 13.69 -19.59
C ARG A 109 -13.10 13.75 -18.14
N PRO A 110 -11.86 14.19 -17.88
CA PRO A 110 -11.37 14.36 -16.51
C PRO A 110 -12.14 15.48 -15.79
N GLU A 111 -12.58 15.19 -14.55
CA GLU A 111 -13.15 16.23 -13.67
C GLU A 111 -12.15 17.40 -13.53
N GLY A 112 -12.66 18.63 -13.64
CA GLY A 112 -11.85 19.84 -13.61
C GLY A 112 -11.10 20.14 -14.91
N GLY A 113 -11.25 19.33 -15.98
CA GLY A 113 -10.72 19.57 -17.32
C GLY A 113 -9.34 19.01 -17.60
N GLU A 114 -8.54 18.71 -16.57
CA GLU A 114 -7.16 18.22 -16.73
C GLU A 114 -6.97 16.79 -16.22
N TRP A 115 -6.10 16.04 -16.91
CA TRP A 115 -5.74 14.70 -16.49
C TRP A 115 -4.82 14.66 -15.27
N THR A 116 -4.07 15.70 -15.02
CA THR A 116 -3.17 15.84 -13.88
C THR A 116 -2.99 17.30 -13.53
N TYR A 117 -2.95 17.58 -12.25
CA TYR A 117 -2.72 18.91 -11.67
C TYR A 117 -1.32 19.04 -11.06
N ASP A 118 -0.39 18.17 -11.41
CA ASP A 118 0.98 18.12 -10.89
C ASP A 118 1.71 19.48 -10.88
N ILE A 119 1.45 20.33 -11.91
CA ILE A 119 2.03 21.68 -11.98
C ILE A 119 1.56 22.56 -10.82
N LEU A 120 0.34 22.37 -10.33
CA LEU A 120 -0.22 23.13 -9.20
C LEU A 120 0.28 22.63 -7.84
N ASN A 121 0.85 21.43 -7.80
CA ASN A 121 1.22 20.71 -6.58
C ASN A 121 2.69 20.96 -6.15
N ARG A 122 3.28 22.07 -6.57
CA ARG A 122 4.70 22.39 -6.36
C ARG A 122 4.93 23.69 -5.60
N LYS A 123 3.96 24.09 -4.77
CA LYS A 123 4.12 25.31 -3.96
C LYS A 123 5.14 25.09 -2.86
N LYS A 124 5.91 26.12 -2.56
CA LYS A 124 6.76 26.16 -1.38
C LYS A 124 5.90 26.30 -0.14
N TYR A 125 6.26 25.57 0.92
CA TYR A 125 5.60 25.74 2.21
C TYR A 125 5.83 27.17 2.73
N PRO A 126 4.80 27.88 3.22
CA PRO A 126 4.95 29.28 3.64
C PRO A 126 5.90 29.39 4.83
N LYS A 127 6.77 30.38 4.78
CA LYS A 127 7.76 30.61 5.86
C LYS A 127 7.06 30.99 7.17
N GLY A 128 7.34 30.23 8.22
CA GLY A 128 6.78 30.49 9.57
C GLY A 128 5.38 29.90 9.79
N GLU A 129 4.78 29.26 8.80
CA GLU A 129 3.55 28.51 9.00
C GLU A 129 3.87 27.17 9.67
N ILE A 130 3.05 26.83 10.67
CA ILE A 130 3.20 25.57 11.44
C ILE A 130 2.31 24.52 10.77
N PRO A 131 2.90 23.39 10.34
CA PRO A 131 2.11 22.30 9.75
C PRO A 131 1.11 21.69 10.75
N PRO A 132 0.03 21.07 10.26
CA PRO A 132 -0.89 20.33 11.11
C PRO A 132 -0.16 19.25 11.93
N LYS A 133 -0.44 19.22 13.21
CA LYS A 133 0.11 18.18 14.11
C LYS A 133 -0.56 16.85 13.84
N ILE A 134 0.19 15.78 13.98
CA ILE A 134 -0.29 14.42 13.93
C ILE A 134 -0.27 13.83 15.33
N ASP A 135 -1.40 13.24 15.71
CA ASP A 135 -1.46 12.49 16.97
C ASP A 135 -0.77 11.13 16.78
N ILE A 136 0.37 10.98 17.42
CA ILE A 136 1.12 9.73 17.40
C ILE A 136 0.34 8.68 18.21
N PRO A 137 0.13 7.47 17.64
CA PRO A 137 -0.54 6.40 18.37
C PRO A 137 0.13 6.07 19.69
N LYS A 138 -0.69 5.74 20.69
CA LYS A 138 -0.16 5.30 21.98
C LYS A 138 0.53 3.95 21.84
N GLU A 139 1.64 3.81 22.54
CA GLU A 139 2.36 2.55 22.63
C GLU A 139 1.44 1.43 23.17
N ASN A 140 1.45 0.30 22.52
CA ASN A 140 0.65 -0.87 22.88
C ASN A 140 1.54 -2.12 22.99
N LYS A 141 0.95 -3.24 23.40
CA LYS A 141 1.68 -4.50 23.58
C LYS A 141 2.42 -4.93 22.31
N TYR A 142 1.82 -4.79 21.13
CA TYR A 142 2.44 -5.24 19.87
C TYR A 142 3.68 -4.42 19.52
N ILE A 143 3.63 -3.12 19.77
CA ILE A 143 4.78 -2.23 19.59
C ILE A 143 5.91 -2.63 20.55
N LYS A 144 5.59 -2.81 21.83
CA LYS A 144 6.58 -3.20 22.85
C LYS A 144 7.25 -4.53 22.53
N ASP A 145 6.47 -5.55 22.21
CA ASP A 145 6.98 -6.87 21.86
C ASP A 145 7.91 -6.80 20.64
N SER A 146 7.53 -6.02 19.61
CA SER A 146 8.34 -5.84 18.40
C SER A 146 9.63 -5.05 18.68
N GLN A 147 9.58 -4.03 19.52
CA GLN A 147 10.75 -3.27 19.92
C GLN A 147 11.74 -4.15 20.69
N SER A 148 11.26 -4.93 21.68
CA SER A 148 12.12 -5.87 22.43
C SER A 148 12.76 -6.90 21.50
N TYR A 149 11.98 -7.51 20.59
CA TYR A 149 12.51 -8.45 19.60
C TYR A 149 13.58 -7.82 18.70
N THR A 150 13.35 -6.59 18.25
CA THR A 150 14.31 -5.89 17.38
C THR A 150 15.60 -5.56 18.13
N ASP A 151 15.48 -5.10 19.36
CA ASP A 151 16.63 -4.72 20.21
C ASP A 151 17.47 -5.94 20.58
N GLU A 152 16.84 -7.08 20.84
CA GLU A 152 17.53 -8.34 21.15
C GLU A 152 18.25 -8.94 19.93
N ASN A 153 17.64 -8.90 18.74
CA ASN A 153 18.10 -9.65 17.58
C ASN A 153 18.85 -8.80 16.55
N PHE A 154 18.68 -7.47 16.53
CA PHE A 154 19.19 -6.58 15.48
C PHE A 154 19.90 -5.34 16.01
N LYS A 155 20.41 -5.37 17.26
CA LYS A 155 21.07 -4.23 17.91
C LYS A 155 22.31 -3.71 17.16
N GLU A 156 22.96 -4.56 16.37
CA GLU A 156 24.14 -4.19 15.56
C GLU A 156 23.75 -3.60 14.20
N ASN A 157 22.47 -3.60 13.84
CA ASN A 157 22.02 -3.04 12.58
C ASN A 157 21.98 -1.50 12.65
N TYR A 158 22.06 -0.87 11.47
CA TYR A 158 21.96 0.57 11.37
C TYR A 158 20.59 1.07 11.84
N GLY A 159 20.60 2.12 12.63
CA GLY A 159 19.40 2.74 13.21
C GLY A 159 19.39 2.71 14.73
N LYS A 160 18.35 3.26 15.31
CA LYS A 160 18.12 3.25 16.76
C LYS A 160 16.66 2.95 17.02
N MET A 161 16.40 2.13 18.06
CA MET A 161 15.07 2.00 18.61
C MET A 161 14.60 3.34 19.18
N GLY A 162 13.39 3.72 18.87
CA GLY A 162 12.79 4.97 19.31
C GLY A 162 11.26 4.85 19.33
N LEU A 163 10.55 5.98 19.39
CA LEU A 163 9.10 6.00 19.28
C LEU A 163 8.68 5.46 17.92
N PHE A 164 7.76 4.50 17.94
CA PHE A 164 7.14 4.00 16.72
C PHE A 164 5.91 4.87 16.41
N ASN A 165 5.98 5.60 15.32
CA ASN A 165 5.04 6.69 15.00
C ASN A 165 3.85 6.28 14.12
N TYR A 166 3.63 4.97 13.89
CA TYR A 166 2.56 4.49 13.03
C TYR A 166 1.53 3.65 13.81
N PRO A 167 0.25 3.71 13.43
CA PRO A 167 -0.74 2.79 13.97
C PRO A 167 -0.44 1.34 13.56
N VAL A 168 -0.80 0.39 14.43
CA VAL A 168 -0.59 -1.05 14.21
C VAL A 168 -1.88 -1.86 14.32
N THR A 169 -3.01 -1.19 14.44
CA THR A 169 -4.35 -1.81 14.49
C THR A 169 -5.25 -1.21 13.41
N PHE A 170 -6.30 -1.93 13.02
CA PHE A 170 -7.28 -1.45 12.04
C PHE A 170 -7.96 -0.17 12.51
N ASP A 171 -8.40 -0.12 13.77
CA ASP A 171 -9.11 1.04 14.35
C ASP A 171 -8.22 2.29 14.41
N GLU A 172 -6.97 2.14 14.81
CA GLU A 172 -6.02 3.26 14.84
C GLU A 172 -5.64 3.72 13.42
N SER A 173 -5.53 2.80 12.48
CA SER A 173 -5.25 3.12 11.07
C SER A 173 -6.41 3.89 10.44
N GLU A 174 -7.65 3.54 10.77
CA GLU A 174 -8.83 4.26 10.31
C GLU A 174 -8.91 5.67 10.92
N LYS A 175 -8.57 5.84 12.21
CA LYS A 175 -8.48 7.16 12.85
C LYS A 175 -7.38 8.02 12.21
N TRP A 176 -6.22 7.44 11.95
CA TRP A 176 -5.12 8.11 11.25
C TRP A 176 -5.53 8.60 9.85
N PHE A 177 -6.27 7.78 9.13
CA PHE A 177 -6.78 8.15 7.81
C PHE A 177 -7.82 9.27 7.90
N ASN A 178 -8.74 9.22 8.88
CA ASN A 178 -9.70 10.29 9.11
C ASN A 178 -9.01 11.62 9.46
N ASP A 179 -8.01 11.59 10.33
CA ASP A 179 -7.22 12.76 10.68
C ASP A 179 -6.54 13.39 9.45
N PHE A 180 -6.00 12.57 8.54
CA PHE A 180 -5.49 13.10 7.27
C PHE A 180 -6.57 13.80 6.46
N LEU A 181 -7.72 13.16 6.28
CA LEU A 181 -8.82 13.72 5.50
C LEU A 181 -9.33 15.04 6.08
N GLU A 182 -9.47 15.13 7.39
CA GLU A 182 -10.01 16.30 8.08
C GLU A 182 -9.02 17.47 8.17
N ASN A 183 -7.74 17.17 8.43
CA ASN A 183 -6.78 18.21 8.84
C ASN A 183 -5.73 18.53 7.78
N ARG A 184 -5.48 17.66 6.80
CA ARG A 184 -4.36 17.81 5.85
C ARG A 184 -4.76 17.73 4.39
N PHE A 185 -5.86 17.05 4.05
CA PHE A 185 -6.23 16.75 2.68
C PHE A 185 -6.53 18.02 1.87
N MET A 186 -7.12 19.06 2.49
CA MET A 186 -7.40 20.32 1.85
C MET A 186 -6.17 20.94 1.17
N MET A 187 -5.02 20.88 1.83
CA MET A 187 -3.76 21.48 1.38
C MET A 187 -2.76 20.45 0.83
N PHE A 188 -3.17 19.18 0.73
CA PHE A 188 -2.28 18.11 0.26
C PHE A 188 -1.69 18.42 -1.11
N GLY A 189 -2.53 18.81 -2.08
CA GLY A 189 -2.09 19.10 -3.43
C GLY A 189 -1.09 20.24 -3.47
N ASP A 190 -1.39 21.35 -2.85
CA ASP A 190 -0.52 22.53 -2.87
C ASP A 190 0.91 22.22 -2.39
N TYR A 191 1.04 21.35 -1.38
CA TYR A 191 2.30 21.06 -0.72
C TYR A 191 2.77 19.59 -0.91
N GLU A 192 2.29 18.90 -1.95
CA GLU A 192 2.67 17.51 -2.24
C GLU A 192 4.19 17.34 -2.37
N ASP A 193 4.86 18.28 -3.04
CA ASP A 193 6.30 18.26 -3.25
C ASP A 193 7.08 19.16 -2.26
N ALA A 194 6.42 19.75 -1.27
CA ALA A 194 7.07 20.65 -0.33
C ALA A 194 7.99 19.91 0.64
N ILE A 195 9.13 20.51 0.95
CA ILE A 195 10.09 20.03 1.95
C ILE A 195 10.41 21.15 2.91
N VAL A 196 10.27 20.88 4.22
CA VAL A 196 10.71 21.77 5.31
C VAL A 196 11.67 20.95 6.19
N LYS A 197 12.87 21.46 6.41
CA LYS A 197 13.97 20.73 7.04
C LYS A 197 13.62 20.14 8.40
N GLU A 198 12.87 20.89 9.21
CA GLU A 198 12.57 20.51 10.60
C GLU A 198 11.22 19.77 10.72
N GLU A 199 10.50 19.54 9.59
CA GLU A 199 9.18 18.94 9.59
C GLU A 199 9.19 17.62 8.82
N ILE A 200 8.63 16.57 9.41
CA ILE A 200 8.66 15.23 8.84
C ILE A 200 7.36 14.85 8.11
N THR A 201 6.29 15.60 8.27
CA THR A 201 4.99 15.21 7.76
C THR A 201 4.34 16.23 6.84
N LEU A 202 4.34 17.51 7.20
CA LEU A 202 3.58 18.55 6.51
C LEU A 202 2.11 18.14 6.30
N ASN A 203 1.62 18.24 5.06
CA ASN A 203 0.27 17.86 4.68
C ASN A 203 0.15 16.44 4.09
N HIS A 204 1.20 15.61 4.21
CA HIS A 204 1.20 14.25 3.67
C HIS A 204 0.31 13.31 4.49
N SER A 205 -0.22 12.28 3.81
CA SER A 205 -1.12 11.30 4.41
C SER A 205 -0.42 10.28 5.30
N ILE A 206 0.80 9.91 4.94
CA ILE A 206 1.63 8.87 5.57
C ILE A 206 0.88 7.51 5.67
N LEU A 207 0.10 7.16 4.63
CA LEU A 207 -0.68 5.92 4.58
C LEU A 207 0.08 4.75 3.96
N SER A 208 1.22 4.99 3.31
CA SER A 208 1.96 3.93 2.61
C SER A 208 2.33 2.74 3.50
N PRO A 209 2.85 2.93 4.74
CA PRO A 209 3.12 1.80 5.64
C PRO A 209 1.86 1.00 5.96
N LEU A 210 0.72 1.66 6.19
CA LEU A 210 -0.54 1.03 6.56
C LEU A 210 -1.13 0.21 5.40
N MET A 211 -1.03 0.72 4.17
CA MET A 211 -1.41 -0.02 2.97
C MET A 211 -0.46 -1.20 2.69
N ASN A 212 0.84 -1.04 2.95
CA ASN A 212 1.83 -2.09 2.68
C ASN A 212 1.68 -3.30 3.60
N VAL A 213 1.19 -3.10 4.83
CA VAL A 213 0.94 -4.20 5.77
C VAL A 213 -0.54 -4.65 5.80
N GLY A 214 -1.39 -4.06 4.95
CA GLY A 214 -2.80 -4.46 4.80
C GLY A 214 -3.75 -3.95 5.89
N LEU A 215 -3.35 -2.96 6.69
CA LEU A 215 -4.24 -2.30 7.65
C LEU A 215 -5.27 -1.39 6.97
N LEU A 216 -4.92 -0.85 5.81
CA LEU A 216 -5.82 -0.11 4.93
C LEU A 216 -5.71 -0.68 3.51
N SER A 217 -6.83 -0.93 2.84
CA SER A 217 -6.81 -1.32 1.43
C SER A 217 -6.81 -0.08 0.53
N PRO A 218 -6.09 -0.10 -0.62
CA PRO A 218 -6.12 0.99 -1.58
C PRO A 218 -7.53 1.35 -2.07
N ARG A 219 -8.39 0.35 -2.23
CA ARG A 219 -9.79 0.55 -2.64
C ARG A 219 -10.56 1.37 -1.61
N HIS A 220 -10.43 1.02 -0.32
CA HIS A 220 -11.05 1.77 0.76
C HIS A 220 -10.53 3.21 0.82
N VAL A 221 -9.21 3.38 0.73
CA VAL A 221 -8.57 4.69 0.77
C VAL A 221 -9.05 5.59 -0.36
N ILE A 222 -9.09 5.09 -1.61
CA ILE A 222 -9.56 5.87 -2.76
C ILE A 222 -11.03 6.25 -2.62
N ASN A 223 -11.89 5.28 -2.36
CA ASN A 223 -13.34 5.52 -2.29
C ASN A 223 -13.67 6.57 -1.22
N LYS A 224 -13.14 6.38 -0.02
CA LYS A 224 -13.38 7.31 1.09
C LYS A 224 -12.80 8.70 0.84
N SER A 225 -11.63 8.82 0.20
CA SER A 225 -11.06 10.12 -0.14
C SER A 225 -11.89 10.86 -1.17
N ILE A 226 -12.41 10.17 -2.19
CA ILE A 226 -13.27 10.77 -3.21
C ILE A 226 -14.60 11.22 -2.60
N ASP A 227 -15.22 10.39 -1.76
CA ASP A 227 -16.47 10.72 -1.08
C ASP A 227 -16.29 11.92 -0.14
N PHE A 228 -15.20 11.92 0.62
CA PHE A 228 -14.85 13.04 1.50
C PHE A 228 -14.59 14.33 0.71
N SER A 229 -13.86 14.21 -0.39
CA SER A 229 -13.55 15.34 -1.27
C SER A 229 -14.81 16.01 -1.80
N LYS A 230 -15.77 15.23 -2.32
CA LYS A 230 -17.05 15.73 -2.83
C LYS A 230 -17.87 16.41 -1.74
N LYS A 231 -17.94 15.78 -0.55
CA LYS A 231 -18.72 16.30 0.59
C LYS A 231 -18.17 17.59 1.18
N ASN A 232 -16.83 17.75 1.17
CA ASN A 232 -16.14 18.86 1.83
C ASN A 232 -15.51 19.87 0.86
N ASN A 233 -15.82 19.77 -0.44
CA ASN A 233 -15.29 20.66 -1.48
C ASN A 233 -13.75 20.76 -1.47
N ILE A 234 -13.07 19.60 -1.31
CA ILE A 234 -11.61 19.54 -1.38
C ILE A 234 -11.16 19.96 -2.79
N PRO A 235 -10.16 20.83 -2.93
CA PRO A 235 -9.63 21.24 -4.23
C PRO A 235 -9.26 20.06 -5.13
N ILE A 236 -9.56 20.19 -6.42
CA ILE A 236 -9.32 19.11 -7.38
C ILE A 236 -7.84 18.69 -7.46
N ASN A 237 -6.91 19.65 -7.32
CA ASN A 237 -5.47 19.34 -7.30
C ASN A 237 -5.08 18.49 -6.09
N SER A 238 -5.68 18.67 -4.93
CA SER A 238 -5.46 17.81 -3.76
C SER A 238 -6.07 16.42 -3.96
N THR A 239 -7.30 16.35 -4.46
CA THR A 239 -8.00 15.08 -4.70
C THR A 239 -7.30 14.25 -5.78
N GLU A 240 -7.00 14.86 -6.93
CA GLU A 240 -6.33 14.22 -8.05
C GLU A 240 -4.90 13.83 -7.68
N GLY A 241 -4.14 14.74 -7.06
CA GLY A 241 -2.78 14.47 -6.61
C GLY A 241 -2.72 13.26 -5.69
N PHE A 242 -3.60 13.18 -4.69
CA PHE A 242 -3.67 12.04 -3.78
C PHE A 242 -4.06 10.72 -4.48
N VAL A 243 -5.10 10.74 -5.30
CA VAL A 243 -5.53 9.59 -6.08
C VAL A 243 -4.42 9.11 -7.02
N ARG A 244 -3.67 10.02 -7.63
CA ARG A 244 -2.54 9.73 -8.52
C ARG A 244 -1.41 8.99 -7.82
N GLN A 245 -1.16 9.23 -6.54
CA GLN A 245 -0.15 8.46 -5.79
C GLN A 245 -0.53 6.98 -5.67
N ILE A 246 -1.82 6.69 -5.58
CA ILE A 246 -2.31 5.31 -5.40
C ILE A 246 -2.53 4.62 -6.74
N ILE A 247 -3.43 5.10 -7.58
CA ILE A 247 -3.74 4.43 -8.86
C ILE A 247 -2.72 4.72 -9.97
N GLY A 248 -1.95 5.81 -9.84
CA GLY A 248 -0.89 6.18 -10.77
C GLY A 248 0.44 5.52 -10.38
N TRP A 249 0.98 5.86 -9.21
CA TRP A 249 2.33 5.41 -8.85
C TRP A 249 2.38 4.02 -8.23
N ARG A 250 1.59 3.73 -7.21
CA ARG A 250 1.60 2.41 -6.54
C ARG A 250 1.30 1.27 -7.53
N GLU A 251 0.25 1.40 -8.31
CA GLU A 251 -0.13 0.39 -9.31
C GLU A 251 0.86 0.33 -10.48
N PHE A 252 1.38 1.46 -10.90
CA PHE A 252 2.38 1.52 -11.98
C PHE A 252 3.68 0.80 -11.59
N ILE A 253 4.20 1.05 -10.38
CA ILE A 253 5.41 0.37 -9.89
C ILE A 253 5.17 -1.13 -9.76
N ARG A 254 4.01 -1.57 -9.27
CA ARG A 254 3.64 -2.99 -9.29
C ARG A 254 3.68 -3.58 -10.68
N GLY A 255 3.08 -2.89 -11.67
CA GLY A 255 3.08 -3.36 -13.06
C GLY A 255 4.47 -3.48 -13.65
N ILE A 256 5.35 -2.51 -13.41
CA ILE A 256 6.77 -2.59 -13.81
C ILE A 256 7.47 -3.76 -13.11
N TYR A 257 7.29 -3.92 -11.80
CA TYR A 257 7.87 -5.01 -11.04
C TYR A 257 7.43 -6.38 -11.59
N THR A 258 6.14 -6.56 -11.84
CA THR A 258 5.61 -7.81 -12.39
C THR A 258 6.19 -8.11 -13.78
N ALA A 259 6.30 -7.11 -14.66
CA ALA A 259 6.75 -7.31 -16.04
C ALA A 259 8.28 -7.34 -16.19
N LYS A 260 9.03 -6.62 -15.35
CA LYS A 260 10.47 -6.37 -15.52
C LYS A 260 11.34 -6.63 -14.30
N GLY A 261 10.77 -6.80 -13.11
CA GLY A 261 11.55 -6.88 -11.87
C GLY A 261 12.62 -7.97 -11.86
N SER A 262 12.38 -9.11 -12.53
CA SER A 262 13.38 -10.19 -12.64
C SER A 262 14.57 -9.86 -13.57
N TYR A 263 14.47 -8.82 -14.37
CA TYR A 263 15.51 -8.37 -15.29
C TYR A 263 16.39 -7.24 -14.71
N GLU A 264 15.98 -6.64 -13.61
CA GLU A 264 16.69 -5.56 -12.92
C GLU A 264 17.67 -6.15 -11.88
N ARG A 265 18.68 -6.87 -12.37
CA ARG A 265 19.72 -7.46 -11.51
C ARG A 265 21.08 -6.83 -11.78
#